data_e1155b5db85454fba899f0b32eb79778
#
_entry.id   e1155b5db85454fba899f0b32eb79778
#
_cell.length_a   1.000
_cell.length_b   1.000
_cell.length_c   1.000
_cell.angle_alpha   90.00
_cell.angle_beta   90.00
_cell.angle_gamma   90.00
#
_symmetry.space_group_name_H-M   'P 1'
#
loop_
_entity.id
_entity.type
_entity.pdbx_description
1 polymer ?
#
loop_
_entity_poly.entity_id
_entity_poly.type
_entity_poly.pdbx_seq_one_letter_code
_entity_poly.pdbx_strand_id
1 'polypeptide(L)'
;NMKYFEFESEIEKIETILDQLNNNQELNIDKIKKLNNEKDELYKKIYSNLDPWQKVQVSRHGERPHTLDYIENIFTDIVFLHGDKKYADDNAIVGGLGKINNKSVFFIGTEKGNTMETRIKHNFGMAKPEGYRKVQRLLKLAEKFKLPLISFVDTAGAFPGKDAEERGQAEAIALSMKVALNCETPCISII
;
A
#
# COMPACT_ATOMS: atom_id res chain seq x y z
N ASN A 1 0.53 6.02 17.74
CA ASN A 1 0.34 4.86 16.89
C ASN A 1 0.14 3.66 17.78
N MET A 2 -0.97 2.94 17.59
CA MET A 2 -1.25 1.70 18.32
C MET A 2 -0.31 0.63 17.75
N LYS A 3 0.68 0.18 18.52
CA LYS A 3 1.67 -0.83 18.08
C LYS A 3 1.03 -2.23 18.05
N TYR A 4 0.03 -2.47 18.93
CA TYR A 4 -0.70 -3.73 19.05
C TYR A 4 -2.20 -3.48 18.97
N PHE A 5 -2.95 -4.46 18.45
CA PHE A 5 -4.41 -4.50 18.54
C PHE A 5 -4.85 -5.07 19.89
N GLU A 6 -6.11 -4.82 20.26
CA GLU A 6 -6.68 -5.35 21.50
C GLU A 6 -6.56 -6.88 21.60
N PHE A 7 -6.77 -7.58 20.49
CA PHE A 7 -6.64 -9.05 20.41
C PHE A 7 -5.18 -9.55 20.47
N GLU A 8 -4.19 -8.68 20.43
CA GLU A 8 -2.75 -8.97 20.58
C GLU A 8 -2.23 -8.65 22.00
N SER A 9 -3.09 -8.31 22.93
CA SER A 9 -2.71 -7.86 24.28
C SER A 9 -1.86 -8.87 25.06
N GLU A 10 -2.03 -10.19 24.81
CA GLU A 10 -1.19 -11.22 25.41
C GLU A 10 0.23 -11.21 24.81
N ILE A 11 0.35 -10.97 23.52
CA ILE A 11 1.64 -10.84 22.82
C ILE A 11 2.38 -9.60 23.32
N GLU A 12 1.70 -8.46 23.47
CA GLU A 12 2.26 -7.21 24.01
C GLU A 12 2.85 -7.42 25.40
N LYS A 13 2.16 -8.18 26.26
CA LYS A 13 2.68 -8.51 27.61
C LYS A 13 3.98 -9.32 27.54
N ILE A 14 4.04 -10.32 26.65
CA ILE A 14 5.24 -11.15 26.46
C ILE A 14 6.39 -10.29 25.93
N GLU A 15 6.14 -9.42 24.95
CA GLU A 15 7.18 -8.54 24.40
C GLU A 15 7.70 -7.54 25.44
N THR A 16 6.83 -6.99 26.27
CA THR A 16 7.24 -6.13 27.40
C THR A 16 8.17 -6.85 28.36
N ILE A 17 7.89 -8.12 28.67
CA ILE A 17 8.76 -8.94 29.52
C ILE A 17 10.09 -9.24 28.82
N LEU A 18 10.06 -9.57 27.52
CA LEU A 18 11.26 -9.82 26.73
C LEU A 18 12.18 -8.60 26.68
N ASP A 19 11.62 -7.41 26.50
CA ASP A 19 12.38 -6.15 26.49
C ASP A 19 13.08 -5.90 27.84
N GLN A 20 12.42 -6.20 28.96
CA GLN A 20 13.01 -6.12 30.29
C GLN A 20 14.14 -7.14 30.51
N LEU A 21 13.99 -8.37 30.01
CA LEU A 21 14.97 -9.43 30.13
C LEU A 21 16.20 -9.24 29.24
N ASN A 22 16.04 -8.59 28.09
CA ASN A 22 17.12 -8.28 27.14
C ASN A 22 18.19 -7.35 27.73
N ASN A 23 17.85 -6.59 28.76
CA ASN A 23 18.84 -5.78 29.52
C ASN A 23 19.85 -6.64 30.32
N ASN A 24 19.58 -7.95 30.52
CA ASN A 24 20.44 -8.90 31.24
C ASN A 24 20.45 -10.26 30.52
N GLN A 25 20.85 -10.29 29.27
CA GLN A 25 20.72 -11.45 28.38
C GLN A 25 21.40 -12.73 28.89
N GLU A 26 22.62 -12.61 29.46
CA GLU A 26 23.43 -13.76 29.86
C GLU A 26 22.77 -14.60 30.98
N LEU A 27 21.98 -13.98 31.85
CA LEU A 27 21.33 -14.64 32.97
C LEU A 27 19.94 -15.24 32.65
N ASN A 28 19.40 -14.96 31.47
CA ASN A 28 17.99 -15.25 31.18
C ASN A 28 17.77 -16.02 29.87
N ILE A 29 18.77 -16.64 29.27
CA ILE A 29 18.73 -17.26 27.92
C ILE A 29 17.57 -18.26 27.79
N ASP A 30 17.41 -19.18 28.73
CA ASP A 30 16.34 -20.21 28.68
C ASP A 30 14.94 -19.60 28.80
N LYS A 31 14.81 -18.56 29.65
CA LYS A 31 13.53 -17.86 29.83
C LYS A 31 13.15 -17.05 28.59
N ILE A 32 14.11 -16.38 27.97
CA ILE A 32 13.93 -15.66 26.71
C ILE A 32 13.51 -16.63 25.60
N LYS A 33 14.17 -17.77 25.48
CA LYS A 33 13.81 -18.81 24.49
C LYS A 33 12.40 -19.35 24.68
N LYS A 34 12.02 -19.62 25.94
CA LYS A 34 10.66 -20.09 26.26
C LYS A 34 9.60 -19.05 25.91
N LEU A 35 9.81 -17.78 26.27
CA LEU A 35 8.88 -16.69 25.97
C LEU A 35 8.77 -16.41 24.46
N ASN A 36 9.84 -16.52 23.69
CA ASN A 36 9.79 -16.40 22.24
C ASN A 36 8.97 -17.53 21.61
N ASN A 37 9.14 -18.78 22.06
CA ASN A 37 8.31 -19.90 21.58
C ASN A 37 6.83 -19.69 21.92
N GLU A 38 6.52 -19.26 23.13
CA GLU A 38 5.14 -18.95 23.56
C GLU A 38 4.53 -17.82 22.71
N LYS A 39 5.31 -16.78 22.44
CA LYS A 39 4.91 -15.68 21.54
C LYS A 39 4.57 -16.20 20.14
N ASP A 40 5.44 -17.03 19.56
CA ASP A 40 5.24 -17.58 18.23
C ASP A 40 3.99 -18.48 18.13
N GLU A 41 3.71 -19.25 19.18
CA GLU A 41 2.48 -20.06 19.28
C GLU A 41 1.23 -19.19 19.39
N LEU A 42 1.28 -18.11 20.18
CA LEU A 42 0.20 -17.13 20.28
C LEU A 42 -0.07 -16.44 18.96
N TYR A 43 0.97 -15.99 18.24
CA TYR A 43 0.82 -15.44 16.89
C TYR A 43 0.10 -16.43 15.97
N LYS A 44 0.56 -17.66 15.90
CA LYS A 44 -0.08 -18.69 15.06
C LYS A 44 -1.54 -18.89 15.45
N LYS A 45 -1.83 -19.00 16.75
CA LYS A 45 -3.20 -19.20 17.26
C LYS A 45 -4.12 -18.03 16.92
N ILE A 46 -3.70 -16.81 17.16
CA ILE A 46 -4.49 -15.59 16.93
C ILE A 46 -4.71 -15.39 15.43
N TYR A 47 -3.64 -15.40 14.63
CA TYR A 47 -3.71 -15.05 13.22
C TYR A 47 -4.33 -16.15 12.33
N SER A 48 -4.38 -17.40 12.80
CA SER A 48 -5.14 -18.45 12.12
C SER A 48 -6.66 -18.36 12.33
N ASN A 49 -7.12 -17.58 13.33
CA ASN A 49 -8.52 -17.52 13.74
C ASN A 49 -9.08 -16.08 13.73
N LEU A 50 -8.48 -15.15 12.98
CA LEU A 50 -8.97 -13.80 12.88
C LEU A 50 -10.40 -13.76 12.30
N ASP A 51 -11.28 -13.02 12.97
CA ASP A 51 -12.58 -12.68 12.42
C ASP A 51 -12.47 -11.66 11.25
N PRO A 52 -13.54 -11.43 10.47
CA PRO A 52 -13.51 -10.49 9.35
C PRO A 52 -13.10 -9.06 9.73
N TRP A 53 -13.52 -8.59 10.91
CA TRP A 53 -13.19 -7.26 11.39
C TRP A 53 -11.72 -7.13 11.79
N GLN A 54 -11.20 -8.13 12.50
CA GLN A 54 -9.78 -8.21 12.85
C GLN A 54 -8.88 -8.23 11.60
N LYS A 55 -9.28 -8.95 10.53
CA LYS A 55 -8.58 -8.91 9.24
C LYS A 55 -8.54 -7.51 8.63
N VAL A 56 -9.66 -6.77 8.70
CA VAL A 56 -9.72 -5.37 8.25
C VAL A 56 -8.79 -4.49 9.10
N GLN A 57 -8.77 -4.66 10.42
CA GLN A 57 -7.88 -3.91 11.30
C GLN A 57 -6.40 -4.18 10.96
N VAL A 58 -6.01 -5.45 10.81
CA VAL A 58 -4.65 -5.84 10.41
C VAL A 58 -4.27 -5.24 9.06
N SER A 59 -5.17 -5.30 8.06
CA SER A 59 -4.91 -4.73 6.73
C SER A 59 -4.71 -3.21 6.75
N ARG A 60 -5.23 -2.52 7.77
CA ARG A 60 -5.14 -1.06 7.95
C ARG A 60 -4.16 -0.62 9.02
N HIS A 61 -3.31 -1.53 9.51
CA HIS A 61 -2.32 -1.18 10.52
C HIS A 61 -1.39 -0.07 10.02
N GLY A 62 -1.14 0.95 10.87
CA GLY A 62 -0.42 2.16 10.47
C GLY A 62 1.05 1.96 10.11
N GLU A 63 1.64 0.83 10.51
CA GLU A 63 3.04 0.47 10.21
C GLU A 63 3.18 -0.53 9.05
N ARG A 64 2.09 -0.85 8.34
CA ARG A 64 2.20 -1.68 7.14
C ARG A 64 2.93 -0.93 6.03
N PRO A 65 3.71 -1.65 5.21
CA PRO A 65 4.31 -1.07 4.01
C PRO A 65 3.24 -0.44 3.11
N HIS A 66 3.55 0.70 2.53
CA HIS A 66 2.72 1.40 1.56
C HIS A 66 3.19 1.12 0.13
N THR A 67 2.48 1.65 -0.84
CA THR A 67 2.78 1.43 -2.27
C THR A 67 4.21 1.81 -2.64
N LEU A 68 4.72 2.94 -2.16
CA LEU A 68 6.09 3.35 -2.44
C LEU A 68 7.12 2.38 -1.84
N ASP A 69 6.88 1.85 -0.64
CA ASP A 69 7.76 0.86 -0.02
C ASP A 69 7.86 -0.41 -0.88
N TYR A 70 6.73 -0.88 -1.43
CA TYR A 70 6.71 -2.02 -2.35
C TYR A 70 7.44 -1.70 -3.66
N ILE A 71 7.20 -0.53 -4.24
CA ILE A 71 7.85 -0.12 -5.48
C ILE A 71 9.37 -0.07 -5.30
N GLU A 72 9.86 0.59 -4.25
CA GLU A 72 11.30 0.73 -3.99
C GLU A 72 12.01 -0.59 -3.68
N ASN A 73 11.31 -1.56 -3.10
CA ASN A 73 11.88 -2.87 -2.75
C ASN A 73 11.77 -3.93 -3.86
N ILE A 74 10.81 -3.80 -4.78
CA ILE A 74 10.54 -4.81 -5.82
C ILE A 74 11.16 -4.43 -7.16
N PHE A 75 11.18 -3.12 -7.48
CA PHE A 75 11.60 -2.64 -8.79
C PHE A 75 13.03 -2.09 -8.78
N THR A 76 13.70 -2.23 -9.91
CA THR A 76 14.95 -1.53 -10.24
C THR A 76 14.73 -0.56 -11.40
N ASP A 77 15.66 0.35 -11.64
CA ASP A 77 15.61 1.34 -12.75
C ASP A 77 14.29 2.11 -12.80
N ILE A 78 13.85 2.59 -11.63
CA ILE A 78 12.54 3.23 -11.46
C ILE A 78 12.53 4.61 -12.10
N VAL A 79 11.51 4.86 -12.93
CA VAL A 79 11.22 6.17 -13.53
C VAL A 79 9.77 6.52 -13.25
N PHE A 80 9.53 7.51 -12.40
CA PHE A 80 8.18 8.01 -12.13
C PHE A 80 7.67 8.90 -13.26
N LEU A 81 6.39 8.75 -13.60
CA LEU A 81 5.71 9.52 -14.63
C LEU A 81 4.56 10.33 -14.01
N HIS A 82 4.72 11.64 -14.04
CA HIS A 82 3.83 12.60 -13.38
C HIS A 82 2.79 13.22 -14.31
N GLY A 83 1.67 13.64 -13.74
CA GLY A 83 0.63 14.45 -14.36
C GLY A 83 -0.31 13.70 -15.30
N ASP A 84 -1.51 14.25 -15.44
CA ASP A 84 -2.56 13.74 -16.33
C ASP A 84 -2.44 14.29 -17.77
N LYS A 85 -1.53 15.25 -18.00
CA LYS A 85 -1.35 15.98 -19.28
C LYS A 85 -2.56 16.81 -19.72
N LYS A 86 -3.46 17.14 -18.77
CA LYS A 86 -4.62 17.99 -19.00
C LYS A 86 -4.71 19.15 -18.01
N TYR A 87 -4.56 18.87 -16.72
CA TYR A 87 -4.73 19.82 -15.66
C TYR A 87 -3.55 19.84 -14.67
N ALA A 88 -3.30 18.75 -13.97
CA ALA A 88 -2.27 18.72 -12.92
C ALA A 88 -1.74 17.29 -12.68
N ASP A 89 -0.86 17.19 -11.69
CA ASP A 89 -0.53 15.91 -11.06
C ASP A 89 -1.37 15.68 -9.80
N ASP A 90 -1.56 14.40 -9.45
CA ASP A 90 -2.16 13.99 -8.19
C ASP A 90 -1.22 12.99 -7.50
N ASN A 91 -0.70 13.40 -6.34
CA ASN A 91 0.23 12.58 -5.58
C ASN A 91 -0.43 11.37 -4.89
N ALA A 92 -1.76 11.30 -4.82
CA ALA A 92 -2.47 10.12 -4.33
C ALA A 92 -2.31 8.91 -5.27
N ILE A 93 -1.96 9.16 -6.54
CA ILE A 93 -1.59 8.13 -7.51
C ILE A 93 -0.11 8.28 -7.85
N VAL A 94 0.65 7.23 -7.62
CA VAL A 94 2.02 7.08 -8.10
C VAL A 94 2.05 6.15 -9.28
N GLY A 95 2.95 6.35 -10.22
CA GLY A 95 3.07 5.46 -11.36
C GLY A 95 4.27 5.76 -12.25
N GLY A 96 4.66 4.78 -13.02
CA GLY A 96 5.84 4.89 -13.86
C GLY A 96 6.27 3.57 -14.50
N LEU A 97 7.56 3.48 -14.78
CA LEU A 97 8.23 2.28 -15.28
C LEU A 97 9.30 1.83 -14.28
N GLY A 98 9.55 0.55 -14.27
CA GLY A 98 10.65 -0.07 -13.54
C GLY A 98 10.96 -1.43 -14.14
N LYS A 99 11.91 -2.14 -13.55
CA LYS A 99 12.24 -3.53 -13.94
C LYS A 99 12.02 -4.48 -12.78
N ILE A 100 11.48 -5.65 -13.07
CA ILE A 100 11.45 -6.82 -12.18
C ILE A 100 12.21 -7.94 -12.89
N ASN A 101 13.27 -8.47 -12.28
CA ASN A 101 14.13 -9.51 -12.90
C ASN A 101 14.55 -9.13 -14.32
N ASN A 102 15.00 -7.89 -14.51
CA ASN A 102 15.43 -7.31 -15.80
C ASN A 102 14.31 -7.17 -16.87
N LYS A 103 13.05 -7.43 -16.53
CA LYS A 103 11.91 -7.21 -17.43
C LYS A 103 11.26 -5.87 -17.13
N SER A 104 11.11 -5.03 -18.15
CA SER A 104 10.44 -3.74 -18.02
C SER A 104 8.93 -3.93 -17.80
N VAL A 105 8.39 -3.22 -16.82
CA VAL A 105 6.97 -3.23 -16.48
C VAL A 105 6.51 -1.82 -16.13
N PHE A 106 5.25 -1.52 -16.40
CA PHE A 106 4.60 -0.34 -15.84
C PHE A 106 4.08 -0.66 -14.44
N PHE A 107 4.10 0.33 -13.57
CA PHE A 107 3.43 0.27 -12.28
C PHE A 107 2.53 1.48 -12.08
N ILE A 108 1.45 1.29 -11.36
CA ILE A 108 0.57 2.33 -10.81
C ILE A 108 0.19 1.93 -9.39
N GLY A 109 -0.13 2.89 -8.55
CA GLY A 109 -0.61 2.56 -7.21
C GLY A 109 -1.18 3.76 -6.48
N THR A 110 -2.03 3.47 -5.51
CA THR A 110 -2.51 4.48 -4.56
C THR A 110 -1.52 4.60 -3.41
N GLU A 111 -1.09 5.81 -3.10
CA GLU A 111 -0.17 6.10 -1.99
C GLU A 111 -0.89 6.93 -0.92
N LYS A 112 -0.83 6.47 0.32
CA LYS A 112 -1.49 7.14 1.47
C LYS A 112 -0.56 8.05 2.28
N GLY A 113 0.73 7.80 2.23
CA GLY A 113 1.72 8.39 3.12
C GLY A 113 1.71 7.77 4.53
N ASN A 114 2.86 7.75 5.17
CA ASN A 114 3.08 7.15 6.49
C ASN A 114 3.23 8.21 7.62
N THR A 115 3.66 9.42 7.32
CA THR A 115 3.68 10.56 8.24
C THR A 115 2.51 11.51 7.98
N MET A 116 2.19 12.40 8.88
CA MET A 116 1.13 13.40 8.67
C MET A 116 1.42 14.27 7.46
N GLU A 117 2.66 14.69 7.27
CA GLU A 117 3.09 15.48 6.11
C GLU A 117 2.87 14.73 4.80
N THR A 118 3.35 13.49 4.71
CA THR A 118 3.20 12.66 3.50
C THR A 118 1.74 12.29 3.26
N ARG A 119 0.93 12.05 4.30
CA ARG A 119 -0.51 11.82 4.18
C ARG A 119 -1.24 13.00 3.55
N ILE A 120 -0.95 14.22 3.99
CA ILE A 120 -1.51 15.44 3.38
C ILE A 120 -1.07 15.56 1.93
N LYS A 121 0.22 15.35 1.62
CA LYS A 121 0.77 15.39 0.27
C LYS A 121 0.07 14.40 -0.67
N HIS A 122 -0.25 13.21 -0.18
CA HIS A 122 -0.88 12.13 -0.95
C HIS A 122 -2.41 12.09 -0.80
N ASN A 123 -3.05 13.14 -0.29
CA ASN A 123 -4.50 13.20 -0.05
C ASN A 123 -5.04 11.95 0.69
N PHE A 124 -4.27 11.38 1.63
CA PHE A 124 -4.61 10.15 2.35
C PHE A 124 -4.93 8.95 1.43
N GLY A 125 -4.34 8.91 0.24
CA GLY A 125 -4.61 7.90 -0.78
C GLY A 125 -5.93 8.08 -1.52
N MET A 126 -6.59 9.23 -1.35
CA MET A 126 -7.85 9.54 -2.03
C MET A 126 -7.57 10.30 -3.34
N ALA A 127 -7.73 9.63 -4.47
CA ALA A 127 -7.41 10.19 -5.77
C ALA A 127 -8.44 11.24 -6.22
N LYS A 128 -7.92 12.32 -6.82
CA LYS A 128 -8.65 13.35 -7.54
C LYS A 128 -8.81 12.98 -9.03
N PRO A 129 -9.60 13.72 -9.82
CA PRO A 129 -9.78 13.44 -11.26
C PRO A 129 -8.47 13.31 -12.03
N GLU A 130 -7.46 14.11 -11.70
CA GLU A 130 -6.13 14.09 -12.32
C GLU A 130 -5.39 12.76 -12.04
N GLY A 131 -5.57 12.17 -10.86
CA GLY A 131 -5.03 10.86 -10.53
C GLY A 131 -5.62 9.76 -11.40
N TYR A 132 -6.94 9.73 -11.55
CA TYR A 132 -7.64 8.80 -12.44
C TYR A 132 -7.22 8.99 -13.90
N ARG A 133 -7.09 10.23 -14.38
CA ARG A 133 -6.61 10.49 -15.74
C ARG A 133 -5.14 10.11 -15.94
N LYS A 134 -4.30 10.24 -14.90
CA LYS A 134 -2.93 9.71 -14.92
C LYS A 134 -2.93 8.19 -15.09
N VAL A 135 -3.78 7.45 -14.37
CA VAL A 135 -3.96 6.00 -14.55
C VAL A 135 -4.34 5.66 -15.99
N GLN A 136 -5.33 6.35 -16.57
CA GLN A 136 -5.72 6.15 -17.98
C GLN A 136 -4.55 6.33 -18.95
N ARG A 137 -3.73 7.36 -18.70
CA ARG A 137 -2.56 7.66 -19.52
C ARG A 137 -1.52 6.56 -19.42
N LEU A 138 -1.23 6.07 -18.22
CA LEU A 138 -0.23 5.04 -17.99
C LEU A 138 -0.67 3.67 -18.54
N LEU A 139 -1.94 3.32 -18.42
CA LEU A 139 -2.52 2.13 -19.06
C LEU A 139 -2.33 2.18 -20.60
N LYS A 140 -2.66 3.29 -21.23
CA LYS A 140 -2.46 3.48 -22.68
C LYS A 140 -0.98 3.43 -23.09
N LEU A 141 -0.08 3.90 -22.24
CA LEU A 141 1.36 3.78 -22.50
C LEU A 141 1.85 2.34 -22.36
N ALA A 142 1.39 1.61 -21.34
CA ALA A 142 1.70 0.21 -21.15
C ALA A 142 1.27 -0.62 -22.37
N GLU A 143 0.05 -0.40 -22.86
CA GLU A 143 -0.48 -1.03 -24.05
C GLU A 143 0.32 -0.66 -25.31
N LYS A 144 0.62 0.64 -25.52
CA LYS A 144 1.41 1.10 -26.66
C LYS A 144 2.79 0.45 -26.71
N PHE A 145 3.44 0.28 -25.58
CA PHE A 145 4.76 -0.35 -25.50
C PHE A 145 4.69 -1.88 -25.33
N LYS A 146 3.49 -2.45 -25.24
CA LYS A 146 3.26 -3.89 -25.02
C LYS A 146 3.97 -4.41 -23.76
N LEU A 147 3.98 -3.60 -22.70
CA LEU A 147 4.56 -3.93 -21.41
C LEU A 147 3.46 -4.29 -20.41
N PRO A 148 3.68 -5.28 -19.55
CA PRO A 148 2.74 -5.59 -18.48
C PRO A 148 2.63 -4.44 -17.50
N LEU A 149 1.49 -4.36 -16.78
CA LEU A 149 1.24 -3.36 -15.77
C LEU A 149 0.91 -4.04 -14.44
N ILE A 150 1.51 -3.54 -13.36
CA ILE A 150 1.21 -3.95 -11.99
C ILE A 150 0.54 -2.78 -11.28
N SER A 151 -0.62 -3.01 -10.67
CA SER A 151 -1.32 -2.03 -9.87
C SER A 151 -1.32 -2.40 -8.38
N PHE A 152 -1.04 -1.43 -7.52
CA PHE A 152 -1.14 -1.54 -6.06
C PHE A 152 -2.35 -0.73 -5.60
N VAL A 153 -3.29 -1.41 -4.95
CA VAL A 153 -4.57 -0.81 -4.52
C VAL A 153 -4.62 -0.73 -3.00
N ASP A 154 -4.41 0.46 -2.47
CA ASP A 154 -4.48 0.74 -1.05
C ASP A 154 -5.09 2.15 -0.81
N THR A 155 -6.40 2.24 -0.89
CA THR A 155 -7.13 3.51 -0.82
C THR A 155 -8.37 3.41 0.05
N ALA A 156 -8.75 4.53 0.67
CA ALA A 156 -10.04 4.70 1.34
C ALA A 156 -11.19 5.01 0.35
N GLY A 157 -10.86 5.43 -0.88
CA GLY A 157 -11.83 5.81 -1.91
C GLY A 157 -11.41 7.03 -2.72
N ALA A 158 -12.33 7.59 -3.50
CA ALA A 158 -12.12 8.81 -4.25
C ALA A 158 -12.14 10.05 -3.34
N PHE A 159 -11.42 11.11 -3.71
CA PHE A 159 -11.41 12.36 -2.96
C PHE A 159 -12.81 13.04 -3.02
N PRO A 160 -13.45 13.31 -1.85
CA PRO A 160 -14.85 13.79 -1.81
C PRO A 160 -14.94 15.32 -1.79
N GLY A 161 -14.03 16.04 -2.45
CA GLY A 161 -13.98 17.49 -2.42
C GLY A 161 -14.77 18.13 -3.57
N LYS A 162 -15.36 19.32 -3.32
CA LYS A 162 -16.04 20.13 -4.33
C LYS A 162 -15.17 20.37 -5.56
N ASP A 163 -13.89 20.69 -5.35
CA ASP A 163 -12.91 20.92 -6.41
C ASP A 163 -12.68 19.68 -7.31
N ALA A 164 -12.81 18.48 -6.77
CA ALA A 164 -12.75 17.25 -7.55
C ALA A 164 -14.03 17.05 -8.39
N GLU A 165 -15.21 17.31 -7.82
CA GLU A 165 -16.48 17.23 -8.54
C GLU A 165 -16.53 18.24 -9.69
N GLU A 166 -16.07 19.47 -9.50
CA GLU A 166 -16.00 20.52 -10.53
C GLU A 166 -15.08 20.13 -11.71
N ARG A 167 -14.11 19.21 -11.49
CA ARG A 167 -13.20 18.71 -12.52
C ARG A 167 -13.57 17.32 -13.06
N GLY A 168 -14.79 16.86 -12.78
CA GLY A 168 -15.36 15.65 -13.34
C GLY A 168 -14.87 14.36 -12.67
N GLN A 169 -15.01 14.25 -11.33
CA GLN A 169 -14.59 13.09 -10.57
C GLN A 169 -15.28 11.80 -11.06
N ALA A 170 -16.60 11.83 -11.19
CA ALA A 170 -17.38 10.66 -11.61
C ALA A 170 -17.01 10.20 -13.04
N GLU A 171 -16.83 11.14 -13.98
CA GLU A 171 -16.42 10.84 -15.36
C GLU A 171 -15.00 10.26 -15.39
N ALA A 172 -14.05 10.84 -14.62
CA ALA A 172 -12.69 10.36 -14.57
C ALA A 172 -12.60 8.92 -14.03
N ILE A 173 -13.40 8.57 -13.02
CA ILE A 173 -13.51 7.21 -12.49
C ILE A 173 -14.07 6.26 -13.55
N ALA A 174 -15.23 6.59 -14.14
CA ALA A 174 -15.90 5.74 -15.13
C ALA A 174 -15.02 5.48 -16.35
N LEU A 175 -14.32 6.51 -16.84
CA LEU A 175 -13.40 6.37 -17.96
C LEU A 175 -12.17 5.53 -17.60
N SER A 176 -11.68 5.61 -16.37
CA SER A 176 -10.57 4.74 -15.92
C SER A 176 -10.96 3.28 -15.93
N MET A 177 -12.17 2.95 -15.47
CA MET A 177 -12.72 1.59 -15.53
C MET A 177 -12.81 1.11 -16.99
N LYS A 178 -13.36 1.95 -17.90
CA LYS A 178 -13.47 1.63 -19.31
C LYS A 178 -12.09 1.37 -19.94
N VAL A 179 -11.10 2.21 -19.67
CA VAL A 179 -9.74 2.06 -20.20
C VAL A 179 -9.08 0.79 -19.66
N ALA A 180 -9.24 0.50 -18.36
CA ALA A 180 -8.69 -0.70 -17.77
C ALA A 180 -9.30 -1.99 -18.33
N LEU A 181 -10.62 -2.02 -18.54
CA LEU A 181 -11.32 -3.18 -19.12
C LEU A 181 -10.96 -3.44 -20.59
N ASN A 182 -10.61 -2.40 -21.33
CA ASN A 182 -10.21 -2.50 -22.74
C ASN A 182 -8.68 -2.64 -22.94
N CYS A 183 -7.91 -2.67 -21.86
CA CYS A 183 -6.45 -2.76 -21.93
C CYS A 183 -6.03 -4.18 -22.35
N GLU A 184 -5.35 -4.31 -23.48
CA GLU A 184 -4.92 -5.60 -24.03
C GLU A 184 -3.57 -6.10 -23.45
N THR A 185 -2.87 -5.29 -22.67
CA THR A 185 -1.64 -5.74 -22.01
C THR A 185 -1.95 -6.49 -20.70
N PRO A 186 -1.11 -7.46 -20.29
CA PRO A 186 -1.31 -8.14 -19.01
C PRO A 186 -1.31 -7.15 -17.84
N CYS A 187 -2.38 -7.17 -17.04
CA CYS A 187 -2.54 -6.35 -15.85
C CYS A 187 -2.69 -7.24 -14.61
N ILE A 188 -1.88 -6.96 -13.57
CA ILE A 188 -1.93 -7.66 -12.28
C ILE A 188 -2.28 -6.61 -11.22
N SER A 189 -3.32 -6.88 -10.42
CA SER A 189 -3.71 -6.02 -9.30
C SER A 189 -3.39 -6.70 -7.96
N ILE A 190 -2.72 -5.97 -7.09
CA ILE A 190 -2.38 -6.36 -5.72
C ILE A 190 -3.21 -5.46 -4.80
N ILE A 191 -4.02 -6.08 -3.91
CA ILE A 191 -4.98 -5.39 -3.03
C ILE A 191 -4.61 -5.67 -1.57
#